data_e1dba4cbb944f634e7f48c4e21582fd0
#
_entry.id   e1dba4cbb944f634e7f48c4e21582fd0
#
_cell.length_a   1.000
_cell.length_b   1.000
_cell.length_c   1.000
_cell.angle_alpha   90.00
_cell.angle_beta   90.00
_cell.angle_gamma   90.00
#
_symmetry.space_group_name_H-M   'P 1'
#
loop_
_entity.id
_entity.type
_entity.pdbx_description
1 polymer ?
#
loop_
_entity_poly.entity_id
_entity_poly.type
_entity_poly.pdbx_seq_one_letter_code
_entity_poly.pdbx_strand_id
1 'polypeptide(L)'
;TRSSNVTGVQTCALPIYPVLTALRSRTQSHRLGKMAIAREQAALLTWLARLLKAEKYLEIGVFTGYSSTAVALALPEHGKITACDINVTFTDIARETWQAAQVAHKITLHLQPALLTLDDLISQGESGSYDLALIDADKPPTPQYFERCLQLVRNGGVIAIDNVLLNGRVMGEAERDAPPSLNILQSFNRNLPDDSRIVPITLPVGDGLTLLLKK
;
A
#
# COMPACT_ATOMS: atom_id res chain seq x y z
N THR A 1 -16.85 -0.52 26.90
CA THR A 1 -17.01 -0.15 25.48
C THR A 1 -17.14 -1.41 24.65
N ARG A 2 -18.33 -1.70 24.17
CA ARG A 2 -18.62 -2.89 23.36
C ARG A 2 -18.03 -2.66 21.96
N SER A 3 -17.05 -3.47 21.59
CA SER A 3 -16.68 -3.70 20.19
C SER A 3 -17.92 -4.29 19.49
N SER A 4 -18.64 -3.48 18.75
CA SER A 4 -19.69 -3.97 17.87
C SER A 4 -19.00 -4.67 16.69
N ASN A 5 -19.04 -5.99 16.68
CA ASN A 5 -18.70 -6.80 15.53
C ASN A 5 -19.69 -6.46 14.40
N VAL A 6 -19.29 -5.58 13.51
CA VAL A 6 -20.02 -5.29 12.27
C VAL A 6 -19.68 -6.38 11.25
N THR A 7 -20.04 -7.62 11.58
CA THR A 7 -19.76 -8.79 10.73
C THR A 7 -20.57 -8.79 9.42
N GLY A 8 -21.70 -8.07 9.38
CA GLY A 8 -22.57 -8.03 8.18
C GLY A 8 -22.10 -7.10 7.06
N VAL A 9 -21.34 -6.05 7.34
CA VAL A 9 -20.83 -5.11 6.32
C VAL A 9 -19.58 -5.66 5.64
N GLN A 10 -18.81 -6.49 6.32
CA GLN A 10 -17.58 -7.10 5.79
C GLN A 10 -17.83 -8.08 4.62
N THR A 11 -19.03 -8.66 4.51
CA THR A 11 -19.36 -9.62 3.44
C THR A 11 -19.83 -8.95 2.16
N CYS A 12 -20.27 -7.68 2.21
CA CYS A 12 -20.79 -6.98 1.03
C CYS A 12 -19.70 -6.21 0.22
N ALA A 13 -18.49 -6.04 0.75
CA ALA A 13 -17.54 -5.08 0.21
C ALA A 13 -16.49 -5.65 -0.76
N LEU A 14 -16.38 -6.97 -0.92
CA LEU A 14 -15.37 -7.60 -1.79
C LEU A 14 -15.91 -8.81 -2.54
N PRO A 15 -15.56 -8.98 -3.83
CA PRO A 15 -15.57 -10.30 -4.41
C PRO A 15 -14.67 -11.18 -3.55
N ILE A 16 -15.24 -12.25 -2.97
CA ILE A 16 -14.47 -13.22 -2.17
C ILE A 16 -13.68 -14.08 -3.15
N TYR A 17 -12.45 -13.68 -3.43
CA TYR A 17 -11.54 -14.54 -4.17
C TYR A 17 -11.00 -15.62 -3.22
N PRO A 18 -11.21 -16.90 -3.48
CA PRO A 18 -10.74 -17.99 -2.61
C PRO A 18 -9.23 -17.91 -2.33
N VAL A 19 -8.45 -17.50 -3.32
CA VAL A 19 -6.99 -17.31 -3.20
C VAL A 19 -6.61 -16.27 -2.13
N LEU A 20 -7.34 -15.14 -2.05
CA LEU A 20 -7.10 -14.12 -1.03
C LEU A 20 -7.52 -14.60 0.37
N THR A 21 -8.57 -15.40 0.46
CA THR A 21 -8.99 -16.01 1.73
C THR A 21 -7.94 -17.00 2.23
N ALA A 22 -7.43 -17.86 1.37
CA ALA A 22 -6.37 -18.82 1.70
C ALA A 22 -5.08 -18.10 2.11
N LEU A 23 -4.65 -17.08 1.35
CA LEU A 23 -3.48 -16.28 1.68
C LEU A 23 -3.63 -15.63 3.06
N ARG A 24 -4.79 -15.04 3.34
CA ARG A 24 -5.02 -14.38 4.64
C ARG A 24 -4.94 -15.36 5.79
N SER A 25 -5.54 -16.53 5.67
CA SER A 25 -5.45 -17.59 6.70
C SER A 25 -4.01 -18.04 6.91
N ARG A 26 -3.25 -18.24 5.84
CA ARG A 26 -1.81 -18.58 5.90
C ARG A 26 -1.00 -17.47 6.58
N THR A 27 -1.25 -16.21 6.23
CA THR A 27 -0.54 -15.07 6.80
C THR A 27 -0.85 -14.87 8.27
N GLN A 28 -2.12 -15.03 8.69
CA GLN A 28 -2.53 -14.89 10.08
C GLN A 28 -1.92 -15.94 11.01
N SER A 29 -1.60 -17.13 10.50
CA SER A 29 -0.89 -18.16 11.27
C SER A 29 0.59 -17.84 11.50
N HIS A 30 1.14 -16.87 10.79
CA HIS A 30 2.53 -16.44 10.93
C HIS A 30 2.68 -15.47 12.12
N ARG A 31 3.84 -15.52 12.80
CA ARG A 31 4.17 -14.62 13.92
C ARG A 31 3.97 -13.13 13.60
N LEU A 32 4.24 -12.73 12.38
CA LEU A 32 4.10 -11.36 11.88
C LEU A 32 2.78 -11.13 11.11
N GLY A 33 1.80 -12.01 11.24
CA GLY A 33 0.52 -11.92 10.51
C GLY A 33 -0.24 -10.61 10.73
N LYS A 34 0.06 -9.90 11.83
CA LYS A 34 -0.51 -8.57 12.12
C LYS A 34 -0.01 -7.47 11.17
N MET A 35 1.07 -7.72 10.41
CA MET A 35 1.59 -6.78 9.41
C MET A 35 0.75 -6.76 8.12
N ALA A 36 -0.13 -7.76 7.93
CA ALA A 36 -0.96 -7.81 6.74
C ALA A 36 -1.95 -6.63 6.69
N ILE A 37 -1.99 -5.97 5.55
CA ILE A 37 -2.96 -4.91 5.27
C ILE A 37 -4.40 -5.36 5.59
N ALA A 38 -5.26 -4.47 6.10
CA ALA A 38 -6.64 -4.79 6.38
C ALA A 38 -7.41 -5.11 5.08
N ARG A 39 -8.45 -5.97 5.19
CA ARG A 39 -9.28 -6.33 4.03
C ARG A 39 -9.92 -5.11 3.40
N GLU A 40 -10.40 -4.22 4.22
CA GLU A 40 -11.08 -2.99 3.83
C GLU A 40 -10.15 -2.05 3.08
N GLN A 41 -8.88 -1.97 3.48
CA GLN A 41 -7.86 -1.19 2.78
C GLN A 41 -7.55 -1.79 1.39
N ALA A 42 -7.36 -3.11 1.32
CA ALA A 42 -7.14 -3.78 0.04
C ALA A 42 -8.37 -3.67 -0.89
N ALA A 43 -9.59 -3.70 -0.32
CA ALA A 43 -10.82 -3.44 -1.07
C ALA A 43 -10.86 -2.05 -1.65
N LEU A 44 -10.51 -1.05 -0.85
CA LEU A 44 -10.47 0.34 -1.29
C LEU A 44 -9.42 0.54 -2.39
N LEU A 45 -8.22 -0.06 -2.26
CA LEU A 45 -7.20 -0.02 -3.33
C LEU A 45 -7.70 -0.64 -4.62
N THR A 46 -8.39 -1.79 -4.52
CA THR A 46 -9.02 -2.47 -5.66
C THR A 46 -10.08 -1.60 -6.33
N TRP A 47 -10.91 -0.93 -5.53
CA TRP A 47 -11.94 -0.01 -6.01
C TRP A 47 -11.32 1.22 -6.68
N LEU A 48 -10.29 1.80 -6.07
CA LEU A 48 -9.53 2.92 -6.64
C LEU A 48 -8.88 2.54 -7.98
N ALA A 49 -8.25 1.36 -8.05
CA ALA A 49 -7.65 0.88 -9.29
C ALA A 49 -8.68 0.81 -10.43
N ARG A 50 -9.90 0.35 -10.14
CA ARG A 50 -11.01 0.33 -11.13
C ARG A 50 -11.51 1.73 -11.46
N LEU A 51 -11.71 2.59 -10.46
CA LEU A 51 -12.17 3.97 -10.64
C LEU A 51 -11.21 4.77 -11.53
N LEU A 52 -9.91 4.63 -11.28
CA LEU A 52 -8.83 5.28 -12.03
C LEU A 52 -8.60 4.66 -13.40
N LYS A 53 -9.25 3.50 -13.69
CA LYS A 53 -8.93 2.65 -14.84
C LYS A 53 -7.43 2.36 -14.91
N ALA A 54 -6.85 2.04 -13.74
CA ALA A 54 -5.43 1.87 -13.59
C ALA A 54 -4.89 0.73 -14.46
N GLU A 55 -3.78 0.98 -15.10
CA GLU A 55 -2.99 0.01 -15.86
C GLU A 55 -1.63 -0.24 -15.22
N LYS A 56 -1.09 0.77 -14.50
CA LYS A 56 0.18 0.66 -13.79
C LYS A 56 0.03 0.96 -12.29
N TYR A 57 0.44 -0.01 -11.49
CA TYR A 57 0.42 0.09 -10.03
C TYR A 57 1.82 -0.11 -9.45
N LEU A 58 2.18 0.72 -8.46
CA LEU A 58 3.44 0.66 -7.73
C LEU A 58 3.16 0.28 -6.27
N GLU A 59 3.86 -0.73 -5.75
CA GLU A 59 3.72 -1.19 -4.36
C GLU A 59 5.08 -1.20 -3.65
N ILE A 60 5.17 -0.48 -2.55
CA ILE A 60 6.35 -0.42 -1.69
C ILE A 60 6.00 -1.10 -0.37
N GLY A 61 6.55 -2.31 -0.16
CA GLY A 61 6.18 -3.24 0.90
C GLY A 61 5.14 -4.24 0.41
N VAL A 62 5.60 -5.45 0.10
CA VAL A 62 4.77 -6.54 -0.45
C VAL A 62 4.29 -7.48 0.64
N PHE A 63 5.17 -7.77 1.61
CA PHE A 63 4.96 -8.81 2.61
C PHE A 63 4.54 -10.14 1.96
N THR A 64 3.39 -10.72 2.32
CA THR A 64 2.88 -11.97 1.74
C THR A 64 2.06 -11.77 0.47
N GLY A 65 1.96 -10.52 -0.04
CA GLY A 65 1.36 -10.22 -1.34
C GLY A 65 -0.16 -10.06 -1.35
N TYR A 66 -0.80 -9.72 -0.23
CA TYR A 66 -2.26 -9.59 -0.18
C TYR A 66 -2.77 -8.41 -1.02
N SER A 67 -2.18 -7.23 -0.87
CA SER A 67 -2.52 -6.01 -1.63
C SER A 67 -2.20 -6.16 -3.11
N SER A 68 -0.97 -6.60 -3.44
CA SER A 68 -0.56 -6.80 -4.83
C SER A 68 -1.44 -7.83 -5.56
N THR A 69 -1.81 -8.94 -4.90
CA THR A 69 -2.74 -9.92 -5.49
C THR A 69 -4.12 -9.31 -5.71
N ALA A 70 -4.65 -8.59 -4.72
CA ALA A 70 -5.99 -7.98 -4.82
C ALA A 70 -6.06 -6.94 -5.95
N VAL A 71 -5.05 -6.08 -6.05
CA VAL A 71 -4.98 -5.08 -7.12
C VAL A 71 -4.73 -5.75 -8.49
N ALA A 72 -3.86 -6.76 -8.59
CA ALA A 72 -3.60 -7.49 -9.83
C ALA A 72 -4.86 -8.14 -10.43
N LEU A 73 -5.75 -8.65 -9.56
CA LEU A 73 -7.06 -9.19 -9.96
C LEU A 73 -8.04 -8.10 -10.45
N ALA A 74 -7.81 -6.84 -10.10
CA ALA A 74 -8.64 -5.71 -10.52
C ALA A 74 -8.13 -5.02 -11.78
N LEU A 75 -6.82 -5.07 -12.03
CA LEU A 75 -6.20 -4.50 -13.23
C LEU A 75 -6.62 -5.27 -14.49
N PRO A 76 -6.64 -4.58 -15.66
CA PRO A 76 -6.85 -5.24 -16.94
C PRO A 76 -5.75 -6.28 -17.22
N GLU A 77 -5.96 -7.13 -18.23
CA GLU A 77 -5.02 -8.23 -18.54
C GLU A 77 -3.61 -7.75 -18.85
N HIS A 78 -3.49 -6.62 -19.51
CA HIS A 78 -2.20 -5.97 -19.85
C HIS A 78 -1.63 -5.13 -18.71
N GLY A 79 -2.37 -5.00 -17.59
CA GLY A 79 -1.95 -4.18 -16.45
C GLY A 79 -0.64 -4.67 -15.84
N LYS A 80 0.15 -3.75 -15.27
CA LYS A 80 1.47 -4.02 -14.71
C LYS A 80 1.58 -3.52 -13.29
N ILE A 81 2.28 -4.30 -12.48
CA ILE A 81 2.61 -3.97 -11.09
C ILE A 81 4.12 -4.00 -10.92
N THR A 82 4.68 -2.91 -10.43
CA THR A 82 6.03 -2.87 -9.89
C THR A 82 5.94 -3.01 -8.38
N ALA A 83 6.50 -4.08 -7.84
CA ALA A 83 6.43 -4.45 -6.42
C ALA A 83 7.84 -4.42 -5.81
N CYS A 84 8.02 -3.69 -4.71
CA CYS A 84 9.31 -3.53 -4.03
C CYS A 84 9.25 -4.15 -2.63
N ASP A 85 10.19 -5.04 -2.31
CA ASP A 85 10.39 -5.58 -0.98
C ASP A 85 11.85 -6.01 -0.80
N ILE A 86 12.28 -6.22 0.43
CA ILE A 86 13.62 -6.72 0.75
C ILE A 86 13.59 -8.15 1.32
N ASN A 87 12.43 -8.66 1.67
CA ASN A 87 12.29 -9.93 2.38
C ASN A 87 11.91 -11.07 1.45
N VAL A 88 12.88 -11.90 1.13
CA VAL A 88 12.70 -13.08 0.24
C VAL A 88 11.65 -14.04 0.79
N THR A 89 11.70 -14.35 2.11
CA THR A 89 10.83 -15.37 2.72
C THR A 89 9.35 -15.01 2.59
N PHE A 90 9.00 -13.75 2.80
CA PHE A 90 7.61 -13.30 2.65
C PHE A 90 7.20 -13.20 1.19
N THR A 91 8.09 -12.71 0.34
CA THR A 91 7.79 -12.57 -1.08
C THR A 91 7.73 -13.89 -1.83
N ASP A 92 8.34 -14.97 -1.30
CA ASP A 92 8.13 -16.33 -1.84
C ASP A 92 6.66 -16.76 -1.65
N ILE A 93 6.04 -16.44 -0.50
CA ILE A 93 4.61 -16.68 -0.29
C ILE A 93 3.79 -15.84 -1.28
N ALA A 94 4.19 -14.58 -1.53
CA ALA A 94 3.53 -13.73 -2.50
C ALA A 94 3.62 -14.31 -3.91
N ARG A 95 4.80 -14.78 -4.36
CA ARG A 95 5.01 -15.42 -5.67
C ARG A 95 4.10 -16.64 -5.87
N GLU A 96 4.05 -17.54 -4.86
CA GLU A 96 3.14 -18.69 -4.88
C GLU A 96 1.68 -18.26 -5.05
N THR A 97 1.30 -17.21 -4.33
CA THR A 97 -0.08 -16.67 -4.39
C THR A 97 -0.38 -16.04 -5.74
N TRP A 98 0.55 -15.27 -6.31
CA TRP A 98 0.39 -14.67 -7.66
C TRP A 98 0.24 -15.73 -8.74
N GLN A 99 0.98 -16.84 -8.62
CA GLN A 99 0.84 -17.99 -9.51
C GLN A 99 -0.53 -18.66 -9.36
N ALA A 100 -0.96 -18.94 -8.13
CA ALA A 100 -2.26 -19.54 -7.84
C ALA A 100 -3.43 -18.64 -8.30
N ALA A 101 -3.26 -17.32 -8.23
CA ALA A 101 -4.23 -16.33 -8.70
C ALA A 101 -4.14 -16.09 -10.22
N GLN A 102 -3.18 -16.69 -10.92
CA GLN A 102 -2.90 -16.51 -12.37
C GLN A 102 -2.59 -15.05 -12.74
N VAL A 103 -2.00 -14.27 -11.83
CA VAL A 103 -1.66 -12.85 -12.05
C VAL A 103 -0.15 -12.58 -12.03
N ALA A 104 0.68 -13.61 -11.88
CA ALA A 104 2.13 -13.47 -11.79
C ALA A 104 2.75 -12.73 -13.00
N HIS A 105 2.16 -12.87 -14.18
CA HIS A 105 2.61 -12.21 -15.42
C HIS A 105 2.43 -10.69 -15.43
N LYS A 106 1.61 -10.16 -14.50
CA LYS A 106 1.41 -8.72 -14.32
C LYS A 106 2.44 -8.09 -13.38
N ILE A 107 3.16 -8.89 -12.56
CA ILE A 107 3.91 -8.41 -11.40
C ILE A 107 5.41 -8.58 -11.60
N THR A 108 6.13 -7.48 -11.54
CA THR A 108 7.61 -7.46 -11.48
C THR A 108 8.02 -7.15 -10.05
N LEU A 109 8.70 -8.10 -9.40
CA LEU A 109 9.19 -7.95 -8.04
C LEU A 109 10.66 -7.55 -8.03
N HIS A 110 10.96 -6.45 -7.35
CA HIS A 110 12.31 -5.96 -7.07
C HIS A 110 12.67 -6.26 -5.61
N LEU A 111 13.65 -7.16 -5.40
CA LEU A 111 14.15 -7.55 -4.08
C LEU A 111 15.40 -6.72 -3.74
N GLN A 112 15.18 -5.46 -3.43
CA GLN A 112 16.21 -4.49 -3.02
C GLN A 112 15.56 -3.33 -2.26
N PRO A 113 16.36 -2.45 -1.60
CA PRO A 113 15.83 -1.24 -0.99
C PRO A 113 14.99 -0.45 -1.98
N ALA A 114 13.74 -0.15 -1.62
CA ALA A 114 12.75 0.41 -2.55
C ALA A 114 13.22 1.75 -3.17
N LEU A 115 13.95 2.59 -2.41
CA LEU A 115 14.48 3.85 -2.94
C LEU A 115 15.35 3.63 -4.19
N LEU A 116 16.15 2.57 -4.23
CA LEU A 116 16.97 2.25 -5.41
C LEU A 116 16.09 1.94 -6.62
N THR A 117 15.07 1.10 -6.43
CA THR A 117 14.11 0.79 -7.50
C THR A 117 13.39 2.04 -7.99
N LEU A 118 12.94 2.90 -7.07
CA LEU A 118 12.21 4.13 -7.42
C LEU A 118 13.10 5.10 -8.19
N ASP A 119 14.36 5.27 -7.78
CA ASP A 119 15.32 6.12 -8.45
C ASP A 119 15.68 5.55 -9.85
N ASP A 120 15.80 4.22 -9.99
CA ASP A 120 16.00 3.55 -11.28
C ASP A 120 14.80 3.79 -12.22
N LEU A 121 13.56 3.66 -11.74
CA LEU A 121 12.35 3.91 -12.54
C LEU A 121 12.30 5.36 -13.03
N ILE A 122 12.62 6.32 -12.17
CA ILE A 122 12.69 7.74 -12.54
C ILE A 122 13.75 7.95 -13.62
N SER A 123 14.94 7.37 -13.46
CA SER A 123 16.04 7.48 -14.44
C SER A 123 15.70 6.86 -15.79
N GLN A 124 14.86 5.84 -15.82
CA GLN A 124 14.35 5.17 -17.02
C GLN A 124 13.21 5.92 -17.69
N GLY A 125 12.80 7.09 -17.18
CA GLY A 125 11.76 7.91 -17.77
C GLY A 125 10.33 7.50 -17.39
N GLU A 126 10.15 6.71 -16.35
CA GLU A 126 8.84 6.26 -15.85
C GLU A 126 8.06 7.34 -15.07
N SER A 127 8.56 8.58 -15.02
CA SER A 127 7.87 9.70 -14.36
C SER A 127 6.49 9.93 -14.97
N GLY A 128 5.47 10.03 -14.08
CA GLY A 128 4.07 10.24 -14.49
C GLY A 128 3.43 9.04 -15.18
N SER A 129 3.99 7.83 -15.08
CA SER A 129 3.46 6.65 -15.77
C SER A 129 2.57 5.76 -14.89
N TYR A 130 2.61 5.89 -13.57
CA TYR A 130 1.80 5.08 -12.65
C TYR A 130 0.47 5.75 -12.33
N ASP A 131 -0.59 4.95 -12.21
CA ASP A 131 -1.93 5.43 -11.89
C ASP A 131 -2.20 5.44 -10.39
N LEU A 132 -1.67 4.44 -9.70
CA LEU A 132 -1.87 4.20 -8.28
C LEU A 132 -0.56 3.73 -7.65
N ALA A 133 -0.23 4.23 -6.47
CA ALA A 133 0.88 3.74 -5.66
C ALA A 133 0.41 3.41 -4.23
N LEU A 134 1.02 2.39 -3.61
CA LEU A 134 0.89 2.08 -2.19
C LEU A 134 2.26 2.17 -1.51
N ILE A 135 2.32 2.88 -0.40
CA ILE A 135 3.47 2.92 0.52
C ILE A 135 3.06 2.21 1.81
N ASP A 136 3.51 0.97 1.98
CA ASP A 136 3.25 0.12 3.15
C ASP A 136 4.53 -0.63 3.58
N ALA A 137 5.62 0.11 3.70
CA ALA A 137 6.91 -0.40 4.13
C ALA A 137 7.34 0.20 5.48
N ASP A 138 8.64 0.17 5.75
CA ASP A 138 9.26 0.81 6.91
C ASP A 138 8.96 2.31 6.95
N LYS A 139 8.73 2.83 8.16
CA LYS A 139 8.18 4.20 8.31
C LYS A 139 9.23 5.32 8.22
N PRO A 140 10.51 5.14 8.63
CA PRO A 140 11.48 6.24 8.54
C PRO A 140 11.67 6.82 7.13
N PRO A 141 11.70 6.04 6.03
CA PRO A 141 11.82 6.58 4.69
C PRO A 141 10.50 7.05 4.05
N THR A 142 9.35 7.02 4.75
CA THR A 142 8.05 7.40 4.18
C THR A 142 8.06 8.74 3.42
N PRO A 143 8.68 9.83 3.92
CA PRO A 143 8.76 11.07 3.15
C PRO A 143 9.54 10.92 1.83
N GLN A 144 10.60 10.11 1.84
CA GLN A 144 11.43 9.85 0.65
C GLN A 144 10.68 8.98 -0.36
N TYR A 145 9.93 7.97 0.09
CA TYR A 145 9.04 7.18 -0.77
C TYR A 145 7.97 8.07 -1.40
N PHE A 146 7.36 8.94 -0.60
CA PHE A 146 6.34 9.88 -1.09
C PHE A 146 6.87 10.77 -2.21
N GLU A 147 8.04 11.39 -2.06
CA GLU A 147 8.62 12.27 -3.08
C GLU A 147 8.89 11.53 -4.40
N ARG A 148 9.35 10.26 -4.37
CA ARG A 148 9.51 9.45 -5.59
C ARG A 148 8.18 9.02 -6.18
N CYS A 149 7.24 8.58 -5.34
CA CYS A 149 5.89 8.26 -5.81
C CYS A 149 5.22 9.47 -6.44
N LEU A 150 5.45 10.67 -5.89
CA LEU A 150 4.91 11.90 -6.47
C LEU A 150 5.49 12.19 -7.86
N GLN A 151 6.74 11.80 -8.14
CA GLN A 151 7.30 11.89 -9.49
C GLN A 151 6.75 10.80 -10.41
N LEU A 152 6.64 9.56 -9.93
CA LEU A 152 6.25 8.39 -10.72
C LEU A 152 4.75 8.34 -11.05
N VAL A 153 3.89 8.77 -10.12
CA VAL A 153 2.44 8.78 -10.32
C VAL A 153 2.05 9.96 -11.21
N ARG A 154 1.14 9.73 -12.16
CA ARG A 154 0.63 10.77 -13.06
C ARG A 154 -0.26 11.79 -12.34
N ASN A 155 -0.52 12.93 -12.97
CA ASN A 155 -1.55 13.86 -12.49
C ASN A 155 -2.92 13.16 -12.54
N GLY A 156 -3.74 13.38 -11.50
CA GLY A 156 -5.00 12.67 -11.29
C GLY A 156 -4.85 11.21 -10.82
N GLY A 157 -3.61 10.73 -10.62
CA GLY A 157 -3.34 9.46 -9.97
C GLY A 157 -3.36 9.57 -8.45
N VAL A 158 -3.32 8.45 -7.74
CA VAL A 158 -3.44 8.38 -6.29
C VAL A 158 -2.23 7.69 -5.67
N ILE A 159 -1.74 8.27 -4.57
CA ILE A 159 -0.74 7.64 -3.69
C ILE A 159 -1.45 7.30 -2.38
N ALA A 160 -1.44 6.04 -2.00
CA ALA A 160 -1.96 5.54 -0.73
C ALA A 160 -0.80 5.30 0.26
N ILE A 161 -0.96 5.72 1.52
CA ILE A 161 0.05 5.51 2.57
C ILE A 161 -0.60 4.82 3.74
N ASP A 162 -0.12 3.63 4.11
CA ASP A 162 -0.67 2.82 5.20
C ASP A 162 0.02 3.07 6.55
N ASN A 163 -0.72 2.75 7.62
CA ASN A 163 -0.35 2.87 9.04
C ASN A 163 0.01 4.30 9.44
N VAL A 164 -0.69 5.28 8.91
CA VAL A 164 -0.43 6.70 9.19
C VAL A 164 -0.82 7.11 10.60
N LEU A 165 -1.60 6.29 11.32
CA LEU A 165 -2.03 6.58 12.71
C LEU A 165 -1.15 5.93 13.78
N LEU A 166 -0.37 4.89 13.47
CA LEU A 166 0.46 4.14 14.42
C LEU A 166 -0.28 3.81 15.73
N ASN A 167 -1.44 3.17 15.63
CA ASN A 167 -2.34 2.88 16.76
C ASN A 167 -2.76 4.14 17.54
N GLY A 168 -2.94 5.26 16.86
CA GLY A 168 -3.33 6.56 17.44
C GLY A 168 -2.17 7.36 18.03
N ARG A 169 -0.95 6.83 18.08
CA ARG A 169 0.23 7.49 18.67
C ARG A 169 0.61 8.79 17.97
N VAL A 170 0.31 8.93 16.68
CA VAL A 170 0.59 10.16 15.92
C VAL A 170 -0.25 11.35 16.40
N MET A 171 -1.36 11.11 17.11
CA MET A 171 -2.26 12.15 17.63
C MET A 171 -1.87 12.68 19.01
N GLY A 172 -0.91 12.04 19.68
CA GLY A 172 -0.38 12.46 20.98
C GLY A 172 0.62 13.61 20.86
N GLU A 173 0.93 14.22 22.00
CA GLU A 173 2.05 15.15 22.09
C GLU A 173 3.38 14.41 21.79
N ALA A 174 4.38 15.14 21.32
CA ALA A 174 5.70 14.57 21.04
C ALA A 174 6.29 13.99 22.34
N GLU A 175 6.36 12.66 22.42
CA GLU A 175 6.99 11.95 23.55
C GLU A 175 8.51 12.19 23.49
N ARG A 176 9.14 12.53 24.62
CA ARG A 176 10.60 12.78 24.70
C ARG A 176 11.44 11.59 24.19
N ASP A 177 10.93 10.37 24.42
CA ASP A 177 11.61 9.11 24.05
C ASP A 177 10.90 8.40 22.90
N ALA A 178 10.18 9.14 22.05
CA ALA A 178 9.50 8.58 20.90
C ALA A 178 10.49 7.94 19.91
N PRO A 179 10.18 6.77 19.36
CA PRO A 179 11.00 6.22 18.28
C PRO A 179 11.04 7.21 17.10
N PRO A 180 12.19 7.34 16.42
CA PRO A 180 12.35 8.29 15.30
C PRO A 180 11.26 8.19 14.23
N SER A 181 10.74 6.97 13.99
CA SER A 181 9.65 6.71 13.06
C SER A 181 8.36 7.45 13.42
N LEU A 182 8.04 7.60 14.71
CA LEU A 182 6.85 8.32 15.15
C LEU A 182 6.97 9.82 14.84
N ASN A 183 8.10 10.44 15.22
CA ASN A 183 8.33 11.87 14.99
C ASN A 183 8.34 12.21 13.50
N ILE A 184 8.94 11.34 12.68
CA ILE A 184 8.97 11.49 11.21
C ILE A 184 7.54 11.46 10.67
N LEU A 185 6.74 10.46 11.08
CA LEU A 185 5.39 10.31 10.56
C LEU A 185 4.44 11.41 11.06
N GLN A 186 4.59 11.86 12.32
CA GLN A 186 3.85 13.01 12.85
C GLN A 186 4.14 14.28 12.04
N SER A 187 5.41 14.57 11.78
CA SER A 187 5.81 15.74 10.98
C SER A 187 5.31 15.61 9.54
N PHE A 188 5.46 14.43 8.95
CA PHE A 188 4.98 14.16 7.60
C PHE A 188 3.45 14.37 7.48
N ASN A 189 2.66 13.75 8.34
CA ASN A 189 1.20 13.89 8.34
C ASN A 189 0.75 15.33 8.54
N ARG A 190 1.45 16.10 9.39
CA ARG A 190 1.14 17.52 9.66
C ARG A 190 1.35 18.40 8.44
N ASN A 191 2.34 18.09 7.62
CA ASN A 191 2.71 18.92 6.47
C ASN A 191 1.88 18.58 5.20
N LEU A 192 1.24 17.41 5.13
CA LEU A 192 0.48 16.99 3.95
C LEU A 192 -0.63 17.96 3.53
N PRO A 193 -1.43 18.56 4.46
CA PRO A 193 -2.48 19.51 4.08
C PRO A 193 -1.96 20.78 3.39
N ASP A 194 -0.72 21.17 3.66
CA ASP A 194 -0.09 22.37 3.12
C ASP A 194 0.65 22.12 1.78
N ASP A 195 0.75 20.85 1.35
CA ASP A 195 1.39 20.51 0.09
C ASP A 195 0.46 20.80 -1.10
N SER A 196 0.78 21.85 -1.85
CA SER A 196 -0.02 22.32 -2.99
C SER A 196 -0.09 21.31 -4.15
N ARG A 197 0.78 20.29 -4.19
CA ARG A 197 0.88 19.29 -5.25
C ARG A 197 -0.17 18.18 -5.16
N ILE A 198 -0.85 18.08 -4.01
CA ILE A 198 -1.79 17.00 -3.70
C ILE A 198 -3.10 17.49 -3.11
N VAL A 199 -4.10 16.60 -3.07
CA VAL A 199 -5.30 16.73 -2.23
C VAL A 199 -5.33 15.53 -1.28
N PRO A 200 -5.04 15.73 0.02
CA PRO A 200 -4.99 14.64 0.98
C PRO A 200 -6.36 14.31 1.58
N ILE A 201 -6.60 13.04 1.87
CA ILE A 201 -7.68 12.56 2.73
C ILE A 201 -7.17 11.40 3.57
N THR A 202 -7.40 11.44 4.89
CA THR A 202 -7.06 10.34 5.79
C THR A 202 -8.32 9.62 6.24
N LEU A 203 -8.34 8.31 6.08
CA LEU A 203 -9.43 7.43 6.44
C LEU A 203 -9.04 6.57 7.65
N PRO A 204 -9.91 6.43 8.67
CA PRO A 204 -9.65 5.60 9.85
C PRO A 204 -9.94 4.12 9.55
N VAL A 205 -9.32 3.59 8.51
CA VAL A 205 -9.43 2.19 8.09
C VAL A 205 -8.12 1.48 8.38
N GLY A 206 -8.17 0.29 9.01
CA GLY A 206 -6.97 -0.36 9.53
C GLY A 206 -6.27 0.49 10.58
N ASP A 207 -4.97 0.69 10.43
CA ASP A 207 -4.17 1.62 11.25
C ASP A 207 -4.03 3.01 10.59
N GLY A 208 -5.07 3.43 9.87
CA GLY A 208 -5.14 4.68 9.11
C GLY A 208 -4.55 4.57 7.72
N LEU A 209 -5.31 5.01 6.73
CA LEU A 209 -4.90 5.08 5.34
C LEU A 209 -5.05 6.52 4.83
N THR A 210 -3.95 7.12 4.42
CA THR A 210 -3.99 8.42 3.75
C THR A 210 -3.96 8.23 2.23
N LEU A 211 -4.92 8.84 1.55
CA LEU A 211 -4.97 8.90 0.09
C LEU A 211 -4.60 10.31 -0.36
N LEU A 212 -3.69 10.40 -1.30
CA LEU A 212 -3.16 11.65 -1.85
C LEU A 212 -3.45 11.68 -3.35
N LEU A 213 -4.42 12.49 -3.76
CA LEU A 213 -4.70 12.73 -5.18
C LEU A 213 -3.65 13.71 -5.70
N LYS A 214 -2.85 13.33 -6.68
CA LYS A 214 -1.89 14.23 -7.34
C LYS A 214 -2.61 15.19 -8.28
N LYS A 215 -2.29 16.48 -8.16
CA LYS A 215 -2.82 17.56 -9.02
C LYS A 215 -2.11 17.64 -10.35
#